data_236709364cc005817db588f7e9de26fc
#
_entry.id   236709364cc005817db588f7e9de26fc
#
_cell.length_a   1.000
_cell.length_b   1.000
_cell.length_c   1.000
_cell.angle_alpha   90.00
_cell.angle_beta   90.00
_cell.angle_gamma   90.00
#
_symmetry.space_group_name_H-M   'P 1'
#
loop_
_entity.id
_entity.type
_entity.pdbx_description
1 polymer ?
#
loop_
_entity_poly.entity_id
_entity_poly.type
_entity_poly.pdbx_seq_one_letter_code
_entity_poly.pdbx_strand_id
1 'polypeptide(L)'
;MIGTSDLTRGPIREQYIALALPLLVGNILQQLYNTVDAVIVGRFVGQAAFAAVGVAGSVMNLFLFLISGSCVGIGTLMSQLHGAEDEDGFRRDFFLSSVFGGGLTLGLTVLGLVVLEPLLGILQTPEEVLGYAAEYLRIICLGLLAAFAYHLCSAVLRAVGNTRAALAFLSVSMAANLVLDVVFVAVFRWGVEGAAWATVTAQGLAAVLCLLYLERTCPQLLFRRKDMVYDGALLRRTARFSFSSALHMCSLYIGKLLVQRTVNGLGTDAITAYTAATRIEGFANSFGDSGSAAMSVLIGQNTGAGNRERVEQGYREGQKLLAVFGIFMSLVMILGASVLLPVVLPKEGENSLTPAVSYLRVVACFYVFNFLGSGLAGYYRGCGRVNLPVIGSTGHISFRVVVSWLLAPVMGLPAVALATGLGWMGVVTFWTILRRNILKKSKA
;
A
#
# COMPACT_ATOMS: atom_id res chain seq x y z
N MET A 1 -20.85 8.91 19.87
CA MET A 1 -21.05 7.76 18.96
C MET A 1 -19.81 6.87 19.04
N ILE A 2 -19.96 5.66 19.52
CA ILE A 2 -18.87 4.68 19.61
C ILE A 2 -18.65 4.15 18.19
N GLY A 3 -17.54 4.50 17.54
CA GLY A 3 -17.18 3.93 16.22
C GLY A 3 -16.86 4.91 15.10
N THR A 4 -17.20 6.17 15.21
CA THR A 4 -16.87 7.20 14.21
C THR A 4 -16.13 8.36 14.86
N SER A 5 -15.17 8.96 14.16
CA SER A 5 -14.47 10.18 14.60
C SER A 5 -14.81 11.32 13.66
N ASP A 6 -15.39 12.38 14.20
CA ASP A 6 -15.57 13.64 13.48
C ASP A 6 -14.24 14.38 13.37
N LEU A 7 -13.67 14.41 12.16
CA LEU A 7 -12.42 15.08 11.89
C LEU A 7 -12.61 16.54 11.43
N THR A 8 -13.85 17.00 11.36
CA THR A 8 -14.19 18.35 10.95
C THR A 8 -14.07 19.37 12.09
N ARG A 9 -13.93 18.89 13.35
CA ARG A 9 -13.83 19.73 14.57
C ARG A 9 -12.71 19.23 15.47
N GLY A 10 -12.22 20.06 16.38
CA GLY A 10 -11.18 19.71 17.37
C GLY A 10 -9.73 19.84 16.87
N PRO A 11 -8.73 19.39 17.65
CA PRO A 11 -7.31 19.61 17.38
C PRO A 11 -6.80 18.74 16.25
N ILE A 12 -6.39 19.36 15.16
CA ILE A 12 -5.98 18.69 13.91
C ILE A 12 -4.77 17.77 14.09
N ARG A 13 -3.76 18.24 14.85
CA ARG A 13 -2.52 17.45 15.06
C ARG A 13 -2.79 16.13 15.78
N GLU A 14 -3.63 16.17 16.82
CA GLU A 14 -4.00 14.98 17.60
C GLU A 14 -4.81 14.01 16.74
N GLN A 15 -5.76 14.54 15.97
CA GLN A 15 -6.56 13.73 15.04
C GLN A 15 -5.70 13.07 13.96
N TYR A 16 -4.73 13.81 13.39
CA TYR A 16 -3.82 13.26 12.40
C TYR A 16 -2.98 12.12 12.99
N ILE A 17 -2.42 12.30 14.20
CA ILE A 17 -1.63 11.26 14.88
C ILE A 17 -2.52 10.06 15.24
N ALA A 18 -3.73 10.31 15.73
CA ALA A 18 -4.68 9.23 16.07
C ALA A 18 -5.09 8.39 14.86
N LEU A 19 -5.11 8.99 13.65
CA LEU A 19 -5.32 8.26 12.40
C LEU A 19 -4.05 7.53 11.94
N ALA A 20 -2.90 8.23 11.97
CA ALA A 20 -1.67 7.71 11.39
C ALA A 20 -1.04 6.57 12.20
N LEU A 21 -1.11 6.64 13.54
CA LEU A 21 -0.45 5.68 14.42
C LEU A 21 -0.99 4.24 14.27
N PRO A 22 -2.31 3.99 14.27
CA PRO A 22 -2.81 2.63 14.02
C PRO A 22 -2.45 2.12 12.62
N LEU A 23 -2.47 2.98 11.59
CA LEU A 23 -2.07 2.61 10.24
C LEU A 23 -0.60 2.24 10.16
N LEU A 24 0.27 2.98 10.86
CA LEU A 24 1.71 2.69 10.96
C LEU A 24 1.96 1.33 11.62
N VAL A 25 1.32 1.08 12.76
CA VAL A 25 1.42 -0.21 13.45
C VAL A 25 0.94 -1.33 12.53
N GLY A 26 -0.18 -1.15 11.83
CA GLY A 26 -0.68 -2.11 10.86
C GLY A 26 0.30 -2.40 9.72
N ASN A 27 0.90 -1.37 9.13
CA ASN A 27 1.88 -1.54 8.05
C ASN A 27 3.15 -2.26 8.53
N ILE A 28 3.65 -1.95 9.74
CA ILE A 28 4.80 -2.65 10.33
C ILE A 28 4.46 -4.12 10.60
N LEU A 29 3.31 -4.40 11.21
CA LEU A 29 2.84 -5.77 11.43
C LEU A 29 2.73 -6.54 10.12
N GLN A 30 2.21 -5.92 9.06
CA GLN A 30 2.12 -6.52 7.73
C GLN A 30 3.48 -6.92 7.17
N GLN A 31 4.52 -6.09 7.34
CA GLN A 31 5.89 -6.41 6.92
C GLN A 31 6.47 -7.61 7.70
N LEU A 32 6.25 -7.64 9.02
CA LEU A 32 6.69 -8.75 9.86
C LEU A 32 5.97 -10.05 9.48
N TYR A 33 4.65 -9.99 9.31
CA TYR A 33 3.82 -11.11 8.90
C TYR A 33 4.31 -11.75 7.59
N ASN A 34 4.51 -10.97 6.53
CA ASN A 34 4.98 -11.48 5.24
C ASN A 34 6.31 -12.25 5.36
N THR A 35 7.16 -11.83 6.33
CA THR A 35 8.42 -12.51 6.60
C THR A 35 8.20 -13.85 7.30
N VAL A 36 7.30 -13.89 8.29
CA VAL A 36 7.01 -15.12 9.08
C VAL A 36 6.35 -16.18 8.20
N ASP A 37 5.38 -15.80 7.37
CA ASP A 37 4.70 -16.68 6.43
C ASP A 37 5.71 -17.39 5.50
N ALA A 38 6.61 -16.61 4.88
CA ALA A 38 7.65 -17.18 4.03
C ALA A 38 8.58 -18.16 4.79
N VAL A 39 8.93 -17.85 6.04
CA VAL A 39 9.77 -18.73 6.88
C VAL A 39 9.06 -20.04 7.20
N ILE A 40 7.76 -20.01 7.49
CA ILE A 40 6.98 -21.23 7.78
C ILE A 40 6.99 -22.14 6.55
N VAL A 41 6.67 -21.62 5.37
CA VAL A 41 6.69 -22.42 4.13
C VAL A 41 8.08 -22.98 3.86
N GLY A 42 9.12 -22.16 3.96
CA GLY A 42 10.50 -22.58 3.73
C GLY A 42 10.96 -23.68 4.67
N ARG A 43 10.55 -23.63 5.95
CA ARG A 43 10.98 -24.60 6.97
C ARG A 43 10.23 -25.93 6.91
N PHE A 44 8.93 -25.90 6.60
CA PHE A 44 8.08 -27.10 6.68
C PHE A 44 7.83 -27.78 5.32
N VAL A 45 7.90 -27.02 4.21
CA VAL A 45 7.65 -27.57 2.86
C VAL A 45 8.96 -27.73 2.08
N GLY A 46 9.90 -26.80 2.23
CA GLY A 46 11.22 -26.89 1.62
C GLY A 46 11.60 -25.70 0.71
N GLN A 47 12.81 -25.76 0.16
CA GLN A 47 13.41 -24.64 -0.58
C GLN A 47 12.66 -24.31 -1.87
N ALA A 48 12.21 -25.32 -2.63
CA ALA A 48 11.45 -25.11 -3.86
C ALA A 48 10.10 -24.40 -3.59
N ALA A 49 9.41 -24.79 -2.52
CA ALA A 49 8.18 -24.15 -2.07
C ALA A 49 8.40 -22.70 -1.61
N PHE A 50 9.48 -22.44 -0.88
CA PHE A 50 9.87 -21.08 -0.51
C PHE A 50 10.11 -20.19 -1.73
N ALA A 51 10.84 -20.71 -2.73
CA ALA A 51 11.06 -20.02 -3.99
C ALA A 51 9.73 -19.78 -4.75
N ALA A 52 8.84 -20.76 -4.74
CA ALA A 52 7.52 -20.66 -5.36
C ALA A 52 6.65 -19.56 -4.76
N VAL A 53 6.59 -19.45 -3.43
CA VAL A 53 5.88 -18.36 -2.74
C VAL A 53 6.51 -16.99 -3.09
N GLY A 54 7.83 -16.94 -3.26
CA GLY A 54 8.53 -15.73 -3.70
C GLY A 54 8.14 -15.27 -5.11
N VAL A 55 8.11 -16.19 -6.07
CA VAL A 55 7.68 -15.93 -7.47
C VAL A 55 6.20 -15.57 -7.50
N ALA A 56 5.36 -16.40 -6.87
CA ALA A 56 3.92 -16.18 -6.75
C ALA A 56 3.61 -14.84 -6.07
N GLY A 57 4.36 -14.48 -5.03
CA GLY A 57 4.24 -13.22 -4.30
C GLY A 57 4.37 -11.99 -5.19
N SER A 58 5.22 -12.05 -6.23
CA SER A 58 5.37 -10.94 -7.18
C SER A 58 4.10 -10.72 -8.01
N VAL A 59 3.45 -11.79 -8.45
CA VAL A 59 2.18 -11.75 -9.19
C VAL A 59 1.03 -11.34 -8.27
N MET A 60 0.94 -11.99 -7.11
CA MET A 60 -0.07 -11.71 -6.09
C MET A 60 -0.06 -10.23 -5.67
N ASN A 61 1.12 -9.66 -5.44
CA ASN A 61 1.24 -8.26 -5.06
C ASN A 61 0.65 -7.31 -6.09
N LEU A 62 0.77 -7.61 -7.39
CA LEU A 62 0.15 -6.78 -8.44
C LEU A 62 -1.38 -6.76 -8.29
N PHE A 63 -2.01 -7.94 -8.11
CA PHE A 63 -3.45 -8.02 -7.88
C PHE A 63 -3.88 -7.35 -6.58
N LEU A 64 -3.12 -7.55 -5.49
CA LEU A 64 -3.40 -6.91 -4.20
C LEU A 64 -3.26 -5.38 -4.26
N PHE A 65 -2.30 -4.84 -5.00
CA PHE A 65 -2.17 -3.38 -5.19
C PHE A 65 -3.30 -2.80 -6.03
N LEU A 66 -3.80 -3.54 -7.03
CA LEU A 66 -5.00 -3.14 -7.75
C LEU A 66 -6.23 -3.06 -6.82
N ILE A 67 -6.46 -4.10 -6.03
CA ILE A 67 -7.60 -4.19 -5.11
C ILE A 67 -7.47 -3.17 -3.97
N SER A 68 -6.35 -3.18 -3.24
CA SER A 68 -6.13 -2.27 -2.11
C SER A 68 -6.09 -0.81 -2.55
N GLY A 69 -5.44 -0.51 -3.68
CA GLY A 69 -5.44 0.82 -4.27
C GLY A 69 -6.83 1.30 -4.66
N SER A 70 -7.65 0.42 -5.26
CA SER A 70 -9.07 0.69 -5.55
C SER A 70 -9.83 1.05 -4.27
N CYS A 71 -9.67 0.25 -3.21
CA CYS A 71 -10.32 0.48 -1.92
C CYS A 71 -9.82 1.77 -1.23
N VAL A 72 -8.55 2.17 -1.40
CA VAL A 72 -8.04 3.47 -0.94
C VAL A 72 -8.77 4.62 -1.64
N GLY A 73 -9.00 4.52 -2.95
CA GLY A 73 -9.76 5.51 -3.70
C GLY A 73 -11.20 5.60 -3.23
N ILE A 74 -11.89 4.47 -3.10
CA ILE A 74 -13.25 4.36 -2.58
C ILE A 74 -13.33 4.98 -1.18
N GLY A 75 -12.45 4.59 -0.25
CA GLY A 75 -12.42 5.14 1.11
C GLY A 75 -12.18 6.65 1.14
N THR A 76 -11.44 7.20 0.19
CA THR A 76 -11.27 8.65 0.07
C THR A 76 -12.57 9.35 -0.35
N LEU A 77 -13.32 8.80 -1.31
CA LEU A 77 -14.63 9.33 -1.69
C LEU A 77 -15.63 9.22 -0.54
N MET A 78 -15.65 8.07 0.13
CA MET A 78 -16.49 7.86 1.33
C MET A 78 -16.13 8.84 2.46
N SER A 79 -14.85 9.19 2.65
CA SER A 79 -14.47 10.19 3.64
C SER A 79 -15.01 11.58 3.29
N GLN A 80 -15.10 11.94 2.01
CA GLN A 80 -15.73 13.17 1.55
C GLN A 80 -17.24 13.16 1.80
N LEU A 81 -17.93 12.06 1.49
CA LEU A 81 -19.37 11.91 1.72
C LEU A 81 -19.69 11.95 3.23
N HIS A 82 -18.88 11.29 4.05
CA HIS A 82 -19.02 11.33 5.51
C HIS A 82 -18.81 12.75 6.07
N GLY A 83 -17.79 13.46 5.61
CA GLY A 83 -17.54 14.85 6.00
C GLY A 83 -18.61 15.83 5.52
N ALA A 84 -19.29 15.53 4.42
CA ALA A 84 -20.43 16.30 3.93
C ALA A 84 -21.75 15.98 4.67
N GLU A 85 -21.73 15.06 5.65
CA GLU A 85 -22.93 14.53 6.33
C GLU A 85 -23.94 13.90 5.34
N ASP A 86 -23.49 13.49 4.15
CA ASP A 86 -24.30 12.84 3.10
C ASP A 86 -24.34 11.32 3.36
N GLU A 87 -25.17 10.92 4.33
CA GLU A 87 -25.32 9.51 4.67
C GLU A 87 -25.97 8.70 3.56
N ASP A 88 -26.92 9.28 2.81
CA ASP A 88 -27.57 8.57 1.69
C ASP A 88 -26.58 8.33 0.57
N GLY A 89 -25.78 9.34 0.20
CA GLY A 89 -24.68 9.22 -0.73
C GLY A 89 -23.65 8.18 -0.28
N PHE A 90 -23.30 8.17 1.02
CA PHE A 90 -22.37 7.19 1.58
C PHE A 90 -22.87 5.75 1.44
N ARG A 91 -24.13 5.49 1.78
CA ARG A 91 -24.75 4.15 1.64
C ARG A 91 -24.82 3.69 0.21
N ARG A 92 -25.22 4.60 -0.72
CA ARG A 92 -25.24 4.30 -2.16
C ARG A 92 -23.84 4.02 -2.70
N ASP A 93 -22.84 4.82 -2.29
CA ASP A 93 -21.45 4.58 -2.71
C ASP A 93 -20.91 3.25 -2.19
N PHE A 94 -21.27 2.87 -0.95
CA PHE A 94 -20.89 1.57 -0.40
C PHE A 94 -21.51 0.42 -1.22
N PHE A 95 -22.79 0.51 -1.58
CA PHE A 95 -23.43 -0.46 -2.47
C PHE A 95 -22.77 -0.52 -3.86
N LEU A 96 -22.62 0.64 -4.51
CA LEU A 96 -22.01 0.73 -5.83
C LEU A 96 -20.56 0.24 -5.82
N SER A 97 -19.79 0.57 -4.78
CA SER A 97 -18.42 0.09 -4.60
C SER A 97 -18.36 -1.41 -4.40
N SER A 98 -19.32 -1.99 -3.67
CA SER A 98 -19.40 -3.44 -3.46
C SER A 98 -19.68 -4.18 -4.77
N VAL A 99 -20.62 -3.68 -5.58
CA VAL A 99 -20.98 -4.28 -6.87
C VAL A 99 -19.89 -4.07 -7.91
N PHE A 100 -19.46 -2.83 -8.10
CA PHE A 100 -18.44 -2.48 -9.08
C PHE A 100 -17.07 -3.10 -8.74
N GLY A 101 -16.60 -2.93 -7.50
CA GLY A 101 -15.32 -3.49 -7.05
C GLY A 101 -15.36 -5.02 -6.98
N GLY A 102 -16.46 -5.60 -6.51
CA GLY A 102 -16.68 -7.05 -6.53
C GLY A 102 -16.68 -7.62 -7.95
N GLY A 103 -17.36 -6.97 -8.88
CA GLY A 103 -17.37 -7.34 -10.31
C GLY A 103 -15.97 -7.25 -10.94
N LEU A 104 -15.23 -6.16 -10.69
CA LEU A 104 -13.84 -6.04 -11.13
C LEU A 104 -12.94 -7.12 -10.52
N THR A 105 -13.11 -7.40 -9.25
CA THR A 105 -12.32 -8.44 -8.57
C THR A 105 -12.63 -9.82 -9.11
N LEU A 106 -13.90 -10.11 -9.41
CA LEU A 106 -14.29 -11.35 -10.08
C LEU A 106 -13.65 -11.44 -11.49
N GLY A 107 -13.67 -10.35 -12.25
CA GLY A 107 -12.97 -10.28 -13.52
C GLY A 107 -11.46 -10.53 -13.41
N LEU A 108 -10.82 -9.96 -12.38
CA LEU A 108 -9.41 -10.20 -12.07
C LEU A 108 -9.15 -11.65 -11.64
N THR A 109 -10.06 -12.27 -10.89
CA THR A 109 -9.99 -13.70 -10.54
C THR A 109 -9.99 -14.56 -11.80
N VAL A 110 -10.96 -14.36 -12.69
CA VAL A 110 -11.05 -15.12 -13.94
C VAL A 110 -9.81 -14.88 -14.81
N LEU A 111 -9.41 -13.62 -14.98
CA LEU A 111 -8.21 -13.26 -15.74
C LEU A 111 -6.98 -13.91 -15.14
N GLY A 112 -6.81 -13.83 -13.81
CA GLY A 112 -5.69 -14.43 -13.08
C GLY A 112 -5.60 -15.94 -13.31
N LEU A 113 -6.72 -16.64 -13.23
CA LEU A 113 -6.77 -18.09 -13.47
C LEU A 113 -6.44 -18.47 -14.92
N VAL A 114 -6.89 -17.67 -15.90
CA VAL A 114 -6.65 -17.93 -17.33
C VAL A 114 -5.21 -17.64 -17.74
N VAL A 115 -4.64 -16.53 -17.23
CA VAL A 115 -3.28 -16.10 -17.62
C VAL A 115 -2.17 -16.65 -16.73
N LEU A 116 -2.49 -17.42 -15.70
CA LEU A 116 -1.57 -17.89 -14.68
C LEU A 116 -0.38 -18.65 -15.26
N GLU A 117 -0.63 -19.68 -16.06
CA GLU A 117 0.42 -20.50 -16.66
C GLU A 117 1.26 -19.73 -17.68
N PRO A 118 0.67 -18.98 -18.65
CA PRO A 118 1.41 -18.08 -19.51
C PRO A 118 2.30 -17.07 -18.74
N LEU A 119 1.77 -16.52 -17.64
CA LEU A 119 2.48 -15.52 -16.84
C LEU A 119 3.70 -16.11 -16.14
N LEU A 120 3.57 -17.31 -15.54
CA LEU A 120 4.68 -18.03 -14.94
C LEU A 120 5.74 -18.42 -15.98
N GLY A 121 5.32 -18.76 -17.20
CA GLY A 121 6.22 -18.98 -18.34
C GLY A 121 7.00 -17.73 -18.74
N ILE A 122 6.34 -16.57 -18.85
CA ILE A 122 7.00 -15.28 -19.13
C ILE A 122 8.01 -14.92 -18.03
N LEU A 123 7.73 -15.27 -16.77
CA LEU A 123 8.64 -15.07 -15.65
C LEU A 123 9.82 -16.07 -15.64
N GLN A 124 9.88 -16.99 -16.60
CA GLN A 124 10.91 -18.04 -16.69
C GLN A 124 11.05 -18.83 -15.38
N THR A 125 9.91 -19.19 -14.79
CA THR A 125 9.86 -19.95 -13.54
C THR A 125 10.44 -21.34 -13.76
N PRO A 126 11.45 -21.79 -12.96
CA PRO A 126 12.02 -23.12 -13.08
C PRO A 126 10.94 -24.22 -12.92
N GLU A 127 11.09 -25.34 -13.65
CA GLU A 127 10.12 -26.45 -13.62
C GLU A 127 9.85 -27.01 -12.21
N GLU A 128 10.90 -27.07 -11.38
CA GLU A 128 10.83 -27.54 -9.99
C GLU A 128 9.92 -26.64 -9.10
N VAL A 129 9.77 -25.37 -9.47
CA VAL A 129 9.06 -24.32 -8.72
C VAL A 129 7.67 -24.08 -9.32
N LEU A 130 7.50 -24.37 -10.62
CA LEU A 130 6.32 -24.03 -11.41
C LEU A 130 5.04 -24.61 -10.82
N GLY A 131 5.04 -25.91 -10.46
CA GLY A 131 3.88 -26.60 -9.89
C GLY A 131 3.41 -25.92 -8.60
N TYR A 132 4.33 -25.73 -7.65
CA TYR A 132 4.03 -25.05 -6.37
C TYR A 132 3.53 -23.62 -6.55
N ALA A 133 4.13 -22.86 -7.47
CA ALA A 133 3.71 -21.48 -7.74
C ALA A 133 2.32 -21.42 -8.37
N ALA A 134 2.01 -22.35 -9.28
CA ALA A 134 0.69 -22.43 -9.92
C ALA A 134 -0.41 -22.80 -8.92
N GLU A 135 -0.19 -23.81 -8.06
CA GLU A 135 -1.13 -24.23 -7.02
C GLU A 135 -1.41 -23.10 -6.04
N TYR A 136 -0.36 -22.46 -5.53
CA TYR A 136 -0.47 -21.29 -4.63
C TYR A 136 -1.29 -20.18 -5.25
N LEU A 137 -0.94 -19.75 -6.47
CA LEU A 137 -1.62 -18.65 -7.15
C LEU A 137 -3.06 -18.95 -7.51
N ARG A 138 -3.41 -20.18 -7.88
CA ARG A 138 -4.80 -20.58 -8.12
C ARG A 138 -5.68 -20.34 -6.90
N ILE A 139 -5.22 -20.76 -5.72
CA ILE A 139 -5.97 -20.58 -4.47
C ILE A 139 -6.06 -19.09 -4.11
N ILE A 140 -4.97 -18.35 -4.22
CA ILE A 140 -4.96 -16.90 -3.96
C ILE A 140 -5.91 -16.17 -4.91
N CYS A 141 -5.93 -16.52 -6.21
CA CYS A 141 -6.87 -15.93 -7.17
C CYS A 141 -8.34 -16.18 -6.76
N LEU A 142 -8.68 -17.40 -6.32
CA LEU A 142 -10.01 -17.69 -5.79
C LEU A 142 -10.35 -16.88 -4.53
N GLY A 143 -9.34 -16.54 -3.73
CA GLY A 143 -9.44 -15.73 -2.52
C GLY A 143 -9.53 -14.22 -2.73
N LEU A 144 -9.31 -13.70 -3.96
CA LEU A 144 -9.29 -12.25 -4.21
C LEU A 144 -10.57 -11.54 -3.79
N LEU A 145 -11.72 -12.20 -3.89
CA LEU A 145 -12.99 -11.62 -3.48
C LEU A 145 -13.07 -11.44 -1.95
N ALA A 146 -12.52 -12.38 -1.18
CA ALA A 146 -12.41 -12.25 0.28
C ALA A 146 -11.45 -11.11 0.66
N ALA A 147 -10.33 -11.00 -0.04
CA ALA A 147 -9.39 -9.88 0.11
C ALA A 147 -10.06 -8.53 -0.19
N PHE A 148 -10.79 -8.43 -1.30
CA PHE A 148 -11.55 -7.24 -1.65
C PHE A 148 -12.55 -6.85 -0.57
N ALA A 149 -13.37 -7.80 -0.10
CA ALA A 149 -14.37 -7.55 0.94
C ALA A 149 -13.71 -7.01 2.22
N TYR A 150 -12.59 -7.60 2.65
CA TYR A 150 -11.80 -7.12 3.79
C TYR A 150 -11.27 -5.69 3.54
N HIS A 151 -10.64 -5.44 2.39
CA HIS A 151 -10.08 -4.13 2.06
C HIS A 151 -11.16 -3.04 1.97
N LEU A 152 -12.34 -3.37 1.42
CA LEU A 152 -13.48 -2.45 1.32
C LEU A 152 -14.01 -2.10 2.73
N CYS A 153 -14.29 -3.10 3.56
CA CYS A 153 -14.76 -2.86 4.95
C CYS A 153 -13.73 -2.05 5.75
N SER A 154 -12.45 -2.36 5.61
CA SER A 154 -11.35 -1.61 6.23
C SER A 154 -11.29 -0.16 5.71
N ALA A 155 -11.56 0.07 4.41
CA ALA A 155 -11.61 1.41 3.83
C ALA A 155 -12.80 2.22 4.38
N VAL A 156 -13.96 1.60 4.55
CA VAL A 156 -15.14 2.20 5.21
C VAL A 156 -14.80 2.65 6.63
N LEU A 157 -14.18 1.78 7.45
CA LEU A 157 -13.77 2.14 8.81
C LEU A 157 -12.79 3.31 8.83
N ARG A 158 -11.82 3.31 7.94
CA ARG A 158 -10.86 4.42 7.81
C ARG A 158 -11.53 5.71 7.37
N ALA A 159 -12.50 5.64 6.45
CA ALA A 159 -13.21 6.81 5.93
C ALA A 159 -13.97 7.56 7.03
N VAL A 160 -14.50 6.84 8.02
CA VAL A 160 -15.18 7.43 9.18
C VAL A 160 -14.24 7.72 10.37
N GLY A 161 -12.92 7.65 10.14
CA GLY A 161 -11.90 7.96 11.14
C GLY A 161 -11.62 6.84 12.16
N ASN A 162 -12.19 5.64 12.00
CA ASN A 162 -11.99 4.52 12.92
C ASN A 162 -10.82 3.60 12.47
N THR A 163 -9.61 4.15 12.45
CA THR A 163 -8.40 3.39 12.08
C THR A 163 -8.01 2.35 13.12
N ARG A 164 -8.43 2.51 14.39
CA ARG A 164 -8.17 1.52 15.45
C ARG A 164 -8.92 0.21 15.21
N ALA A 165 -10.19 0.27 14.81
CA ALA A 165 -10.94 -0.92 14.44
C ALA A 165 -10.34 -1.59 13.20
N ALA A 166 -9.95 -0.81 12.19
CA ALA A 166 -9.27 -1.35 11.01
C ALA A 166 -7.96 -2.09 11.38
N LEU A 167 -7.15 -1.54 12.30
CA LEU A 167 -5.96 -2.21 12.85
C LEU A 167 -6.32 -3.50 13.60
N ALA A 168 -7.37 -3.47 14.44
CA ALA A 168 -7.78 -4.65 15.20
C ALA A 168 -8.14 -5.82 14.27
N PHE A 169 -8.93 -5.59 13.20
CA PHE A 169 -9.28 -6.64 12.25
C PHE A 169 -8.08 -7.10 11.41
N LEU A 170 -7.15 -6.21 11.07
CA LEU A 170 -5.88 -6.60 10.47
C LEU A 170 -5.11 -7.54 11.39
N SER A 171 -4.98 -7.18 12.67
CA SER A 171 -4.24 -8.00 13.66
C SER A 171 -4.90 -9.36 13.87
N VAL A 172 -6.24 -9.43 13.90
CA VAL A 172 -6.98 -10.69 13.97
C VAL A 172 -6.73 -11.54 12.72
N SER A 173 -6.79 -10.94 11.53
CA SER A 173 -6.47 -11.63 10.27
C SER A 173 -5.08 -12.24 10.31
N MET A 174 -4.08 -11.47 10.72
CA MET A 174 -2.68 -11.92 10.76
C MET A 174 -2.47 -13.02 11.81
N ALA A 175 -3.07 -12.89 13.00
CA ALA A 175 -3.00 -13.93 14.03
C ALA A 175 -3.69 -15.22 13.57
N ALA A 176 -4.88 -15.11 12.97
CA ALA A 176 -5.60 -16.26 12.42
C ALA A 176 -4.80 -16.93 11.30
N ASN A 177 -4.22 -16.15 10.38
CA ASN A 177 -3.40 -16.72 9.32
C ASN A 177 -2.17 -17.45 9.88
N LEU A 178 -1.42 -16.87 10.82
CA LEU A 178 -0.27 -17.53 11.44
C LEU A 178 -0.65 -18.86 12.10
N VAL A 179 -1.78 -18.91 12.80
CA VAL A 179 -2.29 -20.16 13.40
C VAL A 179 -2.66 -21.17 12.32
N LEU A 180 -3.37 -20.73 11.28
CA LEU A 180 -3.79 -21.57 10.16
C LEU A 180 -2.60 -22.08 9.33
N ASP A 181 -1.56 -21.26 9.13
CA ASP A 181 -0.31 -21.68 8.49
C ASP A 181 0.33 -22.84 9.26
N VAL A 182 0.46 -22.71 10.58
CA VAL A 182 0.99 -23.81 11.40
C VAL A 182 0.11 -25.05 11.30
N VAL A 183 -1.22 -24.90 11.37
CA VAL A 183 -2.16 -26.03 11.30
C VAL A 183 -2.14 -26.69 9.91
N PHE A 184 -2.28 -25.91 8.83
CA PHE A 184 -2.41 -26.48 7.49
C PHE A 184 -1.06 -26.95 6.92
N VAL A 185 0.02 -26.18 7.16
CA VAL A 185 1.35 -26.50 6.60
C VAL A 185 2.10 -27.49 7.49
N ALA A 186 2.18 -27.24 8.82
CA ALA A 186 3.00 -28.07 9.70
C ALA A 186 2.26 -29.32 10.22
N VAL A 187 0.97 -29.21 10.60
CA VAL A 187 0.19 -30.32 11.18
C VAL A 187 -0.46 -31.17 10.08
N PHE A 188 -1.25 -30.55 9.18
CA PHE A 188 -1.94 -31.27 8.10
C PHE A 188 -1.05 -31.56 6.90
N ARG A 189 0.11 -30.91 6.79
CA ARG A 189 1.08 -31.08 5.71
C ARG A 189 0.52 -30.86 4.32
N TRP A 190 -0.36 -29.86 4.17
CA TRP A 190 -0.95 -29.48 2.88
C TRP A 190 0.03 -28.69 1.98
N GLY A 191 1.30 -28.55 2.39
CA GLY A 191 2.31 -27.88 1.58
C GLY A 191 2.00 -26.41 1.31
N VAL A 192 2.29 -25.94 0.09
CA VAL A 192 2.03 -24.54 -0.34
C VAL A 192 0.54 -24.20 -0.42
N GLU A 193 -0.30 -25.20 -0.74
CA GLU A 193 -1.76 -25.02 -0.74
C GLU A 193 -2.27 -24.64 0.66
N GLY A 194 -1.69 -25.26 1.70
CA GLY A 194 -2.02 -24.95 3.10
C GLY A 194 -1.79 -23.47 3.42
N ALA A 195 -0.66 -22.92 3.03
CA ALA A 195 -0.36 -21.49 3.22
C ALA A 195 -1.31 -20.56 2.43
N ALA A 196 -1.64 -20.95 1.18
CA ALA A 196 -2.60 -20.20 0.39
C ALA A 196 -4.00 -20.20 1.01
N TRP A 197 -4.50 -21.36 1.45
CA TRP A 197 -5.79 -21.48 2.14
C TRP A 197 -5.81 -20.76 3.48
N ALA A 198 -4.71 -20.80 4.23
CA ALA A 198 -4.59 -20.03 5.48
C ALA A 198 -4.79 -18.53 5.23
N THR A 199 -4.12 -17.99 4.19
CA THR A 199 -4.24 -16.59 3.81
C THR A 199 -5.67 -16.22 3.40
N VAL A 200 -6.29 -17.01 2.52
CA VAL A 200 -7.66 -16.74 2.04
C VAL A 200 -8.68 -16.84 3.18
N THR A 201 -8.56 -17.86 4.03
CA THR A 201 -9.47 -18.08 5.17
C THR A 201 -9.33 -16.93 6.19
N ALA A 202 -8.11 -16.52 6.50
CA ALA A 202 -7.87 -15.41 7.45
C ALA A 202 -8.44 -14.08 6.93
N GLN A 203 -8.29 -13.78 5.64
CA GLN A 203 -8.88 -12.60 5.02
C GLN A 203 -10.41 -12.66 5.00
N GLY A 204 -10.98 -13.81 4.68
CA GLY A 204 -12.42 -14.03 4.74
C GLY A 204 -12.99 -13.84 6.15
N LEU A 205 -12.32 -14.41 7.16
CA LEU A 205 -12.69 -14.22 8.57
C LEU A 205 -12.65 -12.74 8.96
N ALA A 206 -11.58 -12.04 8.60
CA ALA A 206 -11.47 -10.60 8.89
C ALA A 206 -12.55 -9.78 8.19
N ALA A 207 -12.91 -10.12 6.94
CA ALA A 207 -13.99 -9.45 6.23
C ALA A 207 -15.34 -9.63 6.94
N VAL A 208 -15.66 -10.85 7.35
CA VAL A 208 -16.91 -11.16 8.10
C VAL A 208 -16.93 -10.43 9.43
N LEU A 209 -15.85 -10.50 10.22
CA LEU A 209 -15.77 -9.81 11.50
C LEU A 209 -15.87 -8.29 11.37
N CYS A 210 -15.24 -7.72 10.35
CA CYS A 210 -15.29 -6.30 10.05
C CYS A 210 -16.73 -5.86 9.68
N LEU A 211 -17.42 -6.65 8.86
CA LEU A 211 -18.82 -6.39 8.47
C LEU A 211 -19.77 -6.48 9.67
N LEU A 212 -19.64 -7.52 10.50
CA LEU A 212 -20.41 -7.67 11.74
C LEU A 212 -20.17 -6.50 12.71
N TYR A 213 -18.94 -6.01 12.79
CA TYR A 213 -18.62 -4.84 13.60
C TYR A 213 -19.29 -3.58 13.04
N LEU A 214 -19.24 -3.36 11.72
CA LEU A 214 -19.91 -2.23 11.08
C LEU A 214 -21.42 -2.29 11.29
N GLU A 215 -22.03 -3.47 11.19
CA GLU A 215 -23.46 -3.67 11.42
C GLU A 215 -23.87 -3.31 12.85
N ARG A 216 -23.04 -3.65 13.85
CA ARG A 216 -23.33 -3.36 15.27
C ARG A 216 -23.02 -1.92 15.67
N THR A 217 -21.96 -1.33 15.11
CA THR A 217 -21.41 -0.05 15.59
C THR A 217 -21.86 1.14 14.75
N CYS A 218 -22.07 0.94 13.45
CA CYS A 218 -22.39 1.98 12.48
C CYS A 218 -23.47 1.53 11.48
N PRO A 219 -24.62 0.99 11.96
CA PRO A 219 -25.68 0.45 11.08
C PRO A 219 -26.24 1.49 10.09
N GLN A 220 -26.13 2.78 10.43
CA GLN A 220 -26.54 3.90 9.58
C GLN A 220 -25.69 4.05 8.31
N LEU A 221 -24.47 3.49 8.29
CA LEU A 221 -23.56 3.56 7.15
C LEU A 221 -23.71 2.37 6.18
N LEU A 222 -24.39 1.31 6.63
CA LEU A 222 -24.66 0.15 5.79
C LEU A 222 -25.83 0.44 4.83
N PHE A 223 -25.65 0.01 3.59
CA PHE A 223 -26.73 0.14 2.59
C PHE A 223 -27.90 -0.79 2.92
N ARG A 224 -29.10 -0.29 2.68
CA ARG A 224 -30.37 -1.02 2.80
C ARG A 224 -30.95 -1.24 1.41
N ARG A 225 -32.02 -2.02 1.30
CA ARG A 225 -32.70 -2.28 0.00
C ARG A 225 -33.05 -1.00 -0.76
N LYS A 226 -33.42 0.08 -0.07
CA LYS A 226 -33.72 1.38 -0.67
C LYS A 226 -32.51 2.09 -1.28
N ASP A 227 -31.30 1.77 -0.80
CA ASP A 227 -30.05 2.38 -1.23
C ASP A 227 -29.41 1.62 -2.43
N MET A 228 -29.97 0.44 -2.77
CA MET A 228 -29.56 -0.39 -3.90
C MET A 228 -30.09 0.18 -5.23
N VAL A 229 -29.72 1.43 -5.51
CA VAL A 229 -30.14 2.15 -6.70
C VAL A 229 -28.92 2.45 -7.56
N TYR A 230 -29.06 2.27 -8.88
CA TYR A 230 -28.03 2.67 -9.83
C TYR A 230 -27.97 4.19 -9.94
N ASP A 231 -26.84 4.76 -9.56
CA ASP A 231 -26.50 6.16 -9.74
C ASP A 231 -25.24 6.26 -10.61
N GLY A 232 -25.46 6.56 -11.90
CA GLY A 232 -24.36 6.62 -12.87
C GLY A 232 -23.37 7.76 -12.63
N ALA A 233 -23.80 8.87 -12.01
CA ALA A 233 -22.91 9.98 -11.67
C ALA A 233 -21.98 9.61 -10.50
N LEU A 234 -22.57 9.01 -9.45
CA LEU A 234 -21.82 8.52 -8.31
C LEU A 234 -20.88 7.38 -8.70
N LEU A 235 -21.36 6.41 -9.48
CA LEU A 235 -20.53 5.30 -9.98
C LEU A 235 -19.32 5.80 -10.79
N ARG A 236 -19.52 6.78 -11.67
CA ARG A 236 -18.41 7.40 -12.43
C ARG A 236 -17.38 8.04 -11.50
N ARG A 237 -17.85 8.68 -10.43
CA ARG A 237 -17.00 9.29 -9.41
C ARG A 237 -16.24 8.22 -8.64
N THR A 238 -16.91 7.17 -8.16
CA THR A 238 -16.33 6.00 -7.50
C THR A 238 -15.28 5.33 -8.37
N ALA A 239 -15.62 5.04 -9.64
CA ALA A 239 -14.71 4.43 -10.61
C ALA A 239 -13.45 5.29 -10.83
N ARG A 240 -13.60 6.62 -10.93
CA ARG A 240 -12.47 7.54 -11.10
C ARG A 240 -11.55 7.51 -9.89
N PHE A 241 -12.08 7.57 -8.67
CA PHE A 241 -11.28 7.51 -7.43
C PHE A 241 -10.59 6.16 -7.28
N SER A 242 -11.33 5.08 -7.50
CA SER A 242 -10.86 3.70 -7.44
C SER A 242 -9.73 3.45 -8.44
N PHE A 243 -9.99 3.70 -9.73
CA PHE A 243 -9.03 3.43 -10.80
C PHE A 243 -7.77 4.29 -10.68
N SER A 244 -7.90 5.60 -10.39
CA SER A 244 -6.72 6.45 -10.22
C SER A 244 -5.86 6.02 -9.05
N SER A 245 -6.46 5.64 -7.92
CA SER A 245 -5.69 5.19 -6.76
C SER A 245 -5.03 3.82 -7.00
N ALA A 246 -5.71 2.91 -7.68
CA ALA A 246 -5.15 1.63 -8.10
C ALA A 246 -3.97 1.83 -9.05
N LEU A 247 -4.13 2.68 -10.07
CA LEU A 247 -3.07 2.97 -11.03
C LEU A 247 -1.86 3.63 -10.35
N HIS A 248 -2.08 4.52 -9.38
CA HIS A 248 -0.99 5.09 -8.58
C HIS A 248 -0.18 3.99 -7.86
N MET A 249 -0.85 3.06 -7.15
CA MET A 249 -0.19 1.98 -6.43
C MET A 249 0.54 1.01 -7.37
N CYS A 250 -0.11 0.61 -8.46
CA CYS A 250 0.50 -0.26 -9.48
C CYS A 250 1.70 0.40 -10.15
N SER A 251 1.63 1.69 -10.46
CA SER A 251 2.76 2.43 -11.03
C SER A 251 3.98 2.37 -10.13
N LEU A 252 3.82 2.58 -8.82
CA LEU A 252 4.91 2.48 -7.85
C LEU A 252 5.53 1.09 -7.84
N TYR A 253 4.71 0.04 -7.89
CA TYR A 253 5.18 -1.35 -7.90
C TYR A 253 5.91 -1.71 -9.21
N ILE A 254 5.33 -1.36 -10.35
CA ILE A 254 5.97 -1.56 -11.67
C ILE A 254 7.30 -0.82 -11.74
N GLY A 255 7.35 0.42 -11.23
CA GLY A 255 8.58 1.18 -11.16
C GLY A 255 9.68 0.48 -10.35
N LYS A 256 9.31 -0.16 -9.23
CA LYS A 256 10.24 -0.96 -8.42
C LYS A 256 10.80 -2.14 -9.22
N LEU A 257 9.95 -2.85 -9.98
CA LEU A 257 10.37 -3.97 -10.82
C LEU A 257 11.32 -3.52 -11.96
N LEU A 258 11.02 -2.38 -12.60
CA LEU A 258 11.86 -1.84 -13.66
C LEU A 258 13.26 -1.45 -13.16
N VAL A 259 13.33 -0.83 -11.97
CA VAL A 259 14.62 -0.52 -11.34
C VAL A 259 15.38 -1.79 -10.94
N GLN A 260 14.66 -2.83 -10.46
CA GLN A 260 15.29 -4.11 -10.15
C GLN A 260 16.02 -4.72 -11.36
N ARG A 261 15.45 -4.57 -12.57
CA ARG A 261 16.12 -5.00 -13.81
C ARG A 261 17.46 -4.31 -14.01
N THR A 262 17.54 -3.00 -13.74
CA THR A 262 18.81 -2.25 -13.82
C THR A 262 19.83 -2.76 -12.79
N VAL A 263 19.38 -3.01 -11.56
CA VAL A 263 20.22 -3.55 -10.48
C VAL A 263 20.73 -4.94 -10.81
N ASN A 264 19.89 -5.79 -11.41
CA ASN A 264 20.30 -7.15 -11.82
C ASN A 264 21.48 -7.12 -12.84
N GLY A 265 21.56 -6.09 -13.66
CA GLY A 265 22.67 -5.89 -14.57
C GLY A 265 24.01 -5.50 -13.90
N LEU A 266 24.00 -5.16 -12.59
CA LEU A 266 25.20 -4.79 -11.83
C LEU A 266 25.88 -5.98 -11.12
N GLY A 267 25.30 -7.19 -11.21
CA GLY A 267 25.84 -8.41 -10.62
C GLY A 267 25.28 -8.75 -9.24
N THR A 268 25.67 -9.94 -8.74
CA THR A 268 25.07 -10.58 -7.56
C THR A 268 25.24 -9.76 -6.28
N ASP A 269 26.41 -9.16 -6.07
CA ASP A 269 26.67 -8.34 -4.88
C ASP A 269 25.78 -7.10 -4.83
N ALA A 270 25.54 -6.47 -5.99
CA ALA A 270 24.63 -5.34 -6.11
C ALA A 270 23.16 -5.74 -5.85
N ILE A 271 22.74 -6.90 -6.35
CA ILE A 271 21.38 -7.44 -6.09
C ILE A 271 21.19 -7.67 -4.60
N THR A 272 22.15 -8.32 -3.93
CA THR A 272 22.12 -8.61 -2.50
C THR A 272 22.10 -7.32 -1.68
N ALA A 273 22.98 -6.37 -2.01
CA ALA A 273 23.06 -5.06 -1.39
C ALA A 273 21.75 -4.26 -1.52
N TYR A 274 21.20 -4.18 -2.72
CA TYR A 274 19.95 -3.49 -3.01
C TYR A 274 18.76 -4.14 -2.28
N THR A 275 18.70 -5.47 -2.28
CA THR A 275 17.64 -6.23 -1.59
C THR A 275 17.66 -5.96 -0.09
N ALA A 276 18.83 -5.98 0.55
CA ALA A 276 18.97 -5.66 1.96
C ALA A 276 18.56 -4.22 2.27
N ALA A 277 19.04 -3.27 1.47
CA ALA A 277 18.70 -1.85 1.65
C ALA A 277 17.19 -1.59 1.48
N THR A 278 16.56 -2.17 0.46
CA THR A 278 15.11 -1.99 0.22
C THR A 278 14.22 -2.62 1.28
N ARG A 279 14.70 -3.62 2.04
CA ARG A 279 13.99 -4.12 3.23
C ARG A 279 13.94 -3.07 4.33
N ILE A 280 15.06 -2.38 4.58
CA ILE A 280 15.11 -1.27 5.55
C ILE A 280 14.23 -0.11 5.07
N GLU A 281 14.30 0.25 3.78
CA GLU A 281 13.42 1.24 3.18
C GLU A 281 11.92 0.88 3.33
N GLY A 282 11.57 -0.39 3.28
CA GLY A 282 10.18 -0.85 3.47
C GLY A 282 9.61 -0.46 4.83
N PHE A 283 10.39 -0.60 5.90
CA PHE A 283 10.00 -0.13 7.23
C PHE A 283 9.88 1.40 7.28
N ALA A 284 10.85 2.12 6.72
CA ALA A 284 10.80 3.57 6.66
C ALA A 284 9.59 4.09 5.85
N ASN A 285 9.30 3.47 4.70
CA ASN A 285 8.15 3.82 3.87
C ASN A 285 6.81 3.64 4.59
N SER A 286 6.69 2.68 5.53
CA SER A 286 5.48 2.49 6.32
C SER A 286 5.03 3.76 7.06
N PHE A 287 5.96 4.62 7.48
CA PHE A 287 5.65 5.92 8.09
C PHE A 287 5.05 6.90 7.06
N GLY A 288 5.67 7.02 5.89
CA GLY A 288 5.18 7.88 4.80
C GLY A 288 3.80 7.46 4.30
N ASP A 289 3.59 6.16 4.10
CA ASP A 289 2.33 5.59 3.62
C ASP A 289 1.20 5.79 4.62
N SER A 290 1.48 5.57 5.92
CA SER A 290 0.52 5.79 7.00
C SER A 290 0.13 7.26 7.12
N GLY A 291 1.12 8.16 7.03
CA GLY A 291 0.89 9.60 7.01
C GLY A 291 0.09 10.05 5.79
N SER A 292 0.37 9.49 4.61
CA SER A 292 -0.39 9.76 3.39
C SER A 292 -1.84 9.31 3.49
N ALA A 293 -2.10 8.14 4.07
CA ALA A 293 -3.45 7.62 4.29
C ALA A 293 -4.22 8.47 5.30
N ALA A 294 -3.59 8.82 6.44
CA ALA A 294 -4.18 9.70 7.44
C ALA A 294 -4.51 11.09 6.85
N MET A 295 -3.59 11.66 6.05
CA MET A 295 -3.79 12.91 5.33
C MET A 295 -5.01 12.82 4.40
N SER A 296 -5.13 11.74 3.64
CA SER A 296 -6.23 11.54 2.68
C SER A 296 -7.59 11.52 3.38
N VAL A 297 -7.72 10.87 4.54
CA VAL A 297 -8.96 10.80 5.30
C VAL A 297 -9.29 12.14 5.95
N LEU A 298 -8.33 12.74 6.67
CA LEU A 298 -8.52 14.04 7.33
C LEU A 298 -8.92 15.14 6.35
N ILE A 299 -8.18 15.26 5.24
CA ILE A 299 -8.47 16.23 4.18
C ILE A 299 -9.78 15.87 3.46
N GLY A 300 -10.05 14.57 3.26
CA GLY A 300 -11.29 14.09 2.62
C GLY A 300 -12.53 14.55 3.38
N GLN A 301 -12.61 14.30 4.70
CA GLN A 301 -13.74 14.73 5.53
C GLN A 301 -13.87 16.26 5.53
N ASN A 302 -12.79 17.01 5.69
CA ASN A 302 -12.85 18.46 5.68
C ASN A 302 -13.17 19.07 4.30
N THR A 303 -12.78 18.37 3.22
CA THR A 303 -13.19 18.76 1.84
C THR A 303 -14.68 18.53 1.64
N GLY A 304 -15.22 17.40 2.13
CA GLY A 304 -16.65 17.11 2.11
C GLY A 304 -17.46 18.13 2.89
N ALA A 305 -16.99 18.51 4.09
CA ALA A 305 -17.60 19.55 4.92
C ALA A 305 -17.46 20.98 4.35
N GLY A 306 -16.77 21.16 3.23
CA GLY A 306 -16.53 22.49 2.66
C GLY A 306 -15.58 23.37 3.46
N ASN A 307 -14.91 22.85 4.49
CA ASN A 307 -14.05 23.59 5.40
C ASN A 307 -12.64 23.77 4.85
N ARG A 308 -12.48 24.76 3.97
CA ARG A 308 -11.21 25.06 3.29
C ARG A 308 -10.08 25.44 4.26
N GLU A 309 -10.40 26.11 5.36
CA GLU A 309 -9.40 26.51 6.34
C GLU A 309 -8.80 25.28 7.03
N ARG A 310 -9.64 24.33 7.45
CA ARG A 310 -9.16 23.09 8.06
C ARG A 310 -8.42 22.18 7.07
N VAL A 311 -8.80 22.16 5.80
CA VAL A 311 -8.04 21.50 4.75
C VAL A 311 -6.61 22.02 4.70
N GLU A 312 -6.46 23.37 4.73
CA GLU A 312 -5.14 24.00 4.69
C GLU A 312 -4.34 23.76 5.98
N GLN A 313 -4.98 23.88 7.15
CA GLN A 313 -4.35 23.58 8.44
C GLN A 313 -3.95 22.13 8.54
N GLY A 314 -4.83 21.18 8.12
CA GLY A 314 -4.54 19.75 8.09
C GLY A 314 -3.35 19.40 7.21
N TYR A 315 -3.28 20.03 6.03
CA TYR A 315 -2.11 19.90 5.16
C TYR A 315 -0.83 20.38 5.85
N ARG A 316 -0.84 21.58 6.46
CA ARG A 316 0.35 22.15 7.11
C ARG A 316 0.83 21.31 8.27
N GLU A 317 -0.07 20.89 9.15
CA GLU A 317 0.27 20.09 10.33
C GLU A 317 0.76 18.68 9.91
N GLY A 318 0.08 18.03 8.97
CA GLY A 318 0.52 16.74 8.46
C GLY A 318 1.89 16.80 7.76
N GLN A 319 2.15 17.84 6.95
CA GLN A 319 3.45 18.04 6.31
C GLN A 319 4.57 18.31 7.31
N LYS A 320 4.31 19.09 8.38
CA LYS A 320 5.29 19.29 9.47
C LYS A 320 5.66 17.97 10.14
N LEU A 321 4.66 17.15 10.48
CA LEU A 321 4.90 15.85 11.10
C LEU A 321 5.67 14.92 10.16
N LEU A 322 5.29 14.84 8.89
CA LEU A 322 6.00 14.04 7.90
C LEU A 322 7.44 14.53 7.66
N ALA A 323 7.68 15.85 7.67
CA ALA A 323 9.03 16.40 7.59
C ALA A 323 9.89 15.98 8.78
N VAL A 324 9.35 16.10 10.01
CA VAL A 324 10.06 15.70 11.24
C VAL A 324 10.39 14.20 11.21
N PHE A 325 9.42 13.34 10.88
CA PHE A 325 9.66 11.92 10.75
C PHE A 325 10.61 11.59 9.59
N GLY A 326 10.52 12.31 8.48
CA GLY A 326 11.43 12.16 7.35
C GLY A 326 12.88 12.49 7.72
N ILE A 327 13.11 13.57 8.46
CA ILE A 327 14.45 13.93 8.99
C ILE A 327 14.92 12.85 9.97
N PHE A 328 14.07 12.42 10.91
CA PHE A 328 14.38 11.37 11.86
C PHE A 328 14.80 10.07 11.16
N MET A 329 14.01 9.59 10.21
CA MET A 329 14.32 8.38 9.46
C MET A 329 15.56 8.52 8.58
N SER A 330 15.78 9.69 7.96
CA SER A 330 17.03 10.00 7.25
C SER A 330 18.24 9.84 8.17
N LEU A 331 18.20 10.42 9.37
CA LEU A 331 19.29 10.32 10.36
C LEU A 331 19.49 8.88 10.81
N VAL A 332 18.42 8.15 11.13
CA VAL A 332 18.49 6.74 11.52
C VAL A 332 19.15 5.90 10.42
N MET A 333 18.78 6.10 9.17
CA MET A 333 19.33 5.35 8.03
C MET A 333 20.78 5.75 7.72
N ILE A 334 21.14 7.03 7.80
CA ILE A 334 22.52 7.50 7.53
C ILE A 334 23.48 6.98 8.62
N LEU A 335 23.11 7.18 9.90
CA LEU A 335 23.96 6.83 11.04
C LEU A 335 23.92 5.31 11.32
N GLY A 336 22.75 4.70 11.18
CA GLY A 336 22.51 3.29 11.47
C GLY A 336 22.85 2.33 10.32
N ALA A 337 23.17 2.81 9.10
CA ALA A 337 23.38 1.95 7.94
C ALA A 337 24.35 0.79 8.21
N SER A 338 25.49 1.08 8.84
CA SER A 338 26.53 0.08 9.15
C SER A 338 26.12 -0.93 10.23
N VAL A 339 25.08 -0.65 11.02
CA VAL A 339 24.56 -1.53 12.09
C VAL A 339 23.32 -2.30 11.60
N LEU A 340 22.45 -1.64 10.86
CA LEU A 340 21.18 -2.23 10.41
C LEU A 340 21.38 -3.22 9.25
N LEU A 341 22.27 -2.91 8.31
CA LEU A 341 22.47 -3.76 7.11
C LEU A 341 23.05 -5.13 7.45
N PRO A 342 24.05 -5.30 8.34
CA PRO A 342 24.53 -6.64 8.72
C PRO A 342 23.44 -7.54 9.32
N VAL A 343 22.41 -6.99 9.94
CA VAL A 343 21.28 -7.77 10.49
C VAL A 343 20.42 -8.38 9.38
N VAL A 344 20.38 -7.71 8.23
CA VAL A 344 19.51 -8.09 7.10
C VAL A 344 20.27 -8.86 6.01
N LEU A 345 21.58 -8.62 5.89
CA LEU A 345 22.43 -9.29 4.92
C LEU A 345 22.68 -10.75 5.30
N PRO A 346 22.73 -11.68 4.33
CA PRO A 346 23.17 -13.05 4.58
C PRO A 346 24.65 -13.08 5.01
N LYS A 347 25.04 -14.08 5.78
CA LYS A 347 26.42 -14.25 6.30
C LYS A 347 27.50 -14.31 5.22
N GLU A 348 27.13 -14.75 4.03
CA GLU A 348 28.02 -14.87 2.84
C GLU A 348 28.11 -13.56 2.04
N GLY A 349 27.41 -12.50 2.48
CA GLY A 349 27.27 -11.24 1.75
C GLY A 349 28.22 -10.11 2.20
N GLU A 350 29.41 -10.42 2.71
CA GLU A 350 30.38 -9.39 3.16
C GLU A 350 30.73 -8.39 2.06
N ASN A 351 30.91 -8.84 0.82
CA ASN A 351 31.20 -7.96 -0.33
C ASN A 351 30.03 -7.02 -0.67
N SER A 352 28.80 -7.38 -0.29
CA SER A 352 27.61 -6.58 -0.55
C SER A 352 27.36 -5.49 0.51
N LEU A 353 28.08 -5.51 1.65
CA LEU A 353 27.85 -4.56 2.74
C LEU A 353 28.23 -3.13 2.33
N THR A 354 29.40 -2.92 1.75
CA THR A 354 29.87 -1.59 1.33
C THR A 354 28.96 -0.95 0.29
N PRO A 355 28.54 -1.64 -0.80
CA PRO A 355 27.55 -1.13 -1.75
C PRO A 355 26.20 -0.83 -1.08
N ALA A 356 25.74 -1.69 -0.15
CA ALA A 356 24.48 -1.50 0.56
C ALA A 356 24.49 -0.26 1.44
N VAL A 357 25.57 -0.06 2.23
CA VAL A 357 25.77 1.13 3.07
C VAL A 357 25.82 2.40 2.23
N SER A 358 26.55 2.38 1.12
CA SER A 358 26.63 3.50 0.20
C SER A 358 25.27 3.86 -0.39
N TYR A 359 24.55 2.87 -0.92
CA TYR A 359 23.20 3.06 -1.44
C TYR A 359 22.27 3.66 -0.37
N LEU A 360 22.20 3.02 0.82
CA LEU A 360 21.28 3.42 1.88
C LEU A 360 21.56 4.84 2.37
N ARG A 361 22.84 5.23 2.54
CA ARG A 361 23.23 6.58 2.93
C ARG A 361 22.84 7.62 1.88
N VAL A 362 23.06 7.34 0.61
CA VAL A 362 22.73 8.27 -0.48
C VAL A 362 21.22 8.47 -0.57
N VAL A 363 20.43 7.39 -0.58
CA VAL A 363 18.96 7.51 -0.69
C VAL A 363 18.37 8.17 0.56
N ALA A 364 18.96 7.92 1.75
CA ALA A 364 18.52 8.49 3.01
C ALA A 364 18.61 10.02 3.05
N CYS A 365 19.57 10.64 2.36
CA CYS A 365 19.65 12.10 2.25
C CYS A 365 18.39 12.74 1.62
N PHE A 366 17.62 11.97 0.86
CA PHE A 366 16.43 12.42 0.16
C PHE A 366 15.11 11.95 0.81
N TYR A 367 15.16 11.18 1.89
CA TYR A 367 13.96 10.58 2.50
C TYR A 367 12.93 11.61 2.98
N VAL A 368 13.39 12.80 3.36
CA VAL A 368 12.48 13.93 3.67
C VAL A 368 11.56 14.23 2.49
N PHE A 369 12.08 14.21 1.26
CA PHE A 369 11.26 14.45 0.06
C PHE A 369 10.29 13.30 -0.20
N ASN A 370 10.66 12.05 0.07
CA ASN A 370 9.75 10.92 0.01
C ASN A 370 8.53 11.11 0.92
N PHE A 371 8.76 11.50 2.17
CA PHE A 371 7.71 11.74 3.15
C PHE A 371 6.81 12.94 2.78
N LEU A 372 7.42 14.05 2.36
CA LEU A 372 6.69 15.22 1.88
C LEU A 372 5.84 14.89 0.63
N GLY A 373 6.39 14.08 -0.28
CA GLY A 373 5.68 13.58 -1.45
C GLY A 373 4.49 12.70 -1.08
N SER A 374 4.65 11.79 -0.12
CA SER A 374 3.58 10.96 0.42
C SER A 374 2.44 11.79 1.00
N GLY A 375 2.78 12.84 1.77
CA GLY A 375 1.80 13.80 2.30
C GLY A 375 1.06 14.57 1.20
N LEU A 376 1.77 15.05 0.18
CA LEU A 376 1.15 15.73 -0.98
C LEU A 376 0.22 14.79 -1.77
N ALA A 377 0.61 13.53 -1.96
CA ALA A 377 -0.26 12.54 -2.60
C ALA A 377 -1.54 12.31 -1.78
N GLY A 378 -1.43 12.20 -0.44
CA GLY A 378 -2.58 12.11 0.46
C GLY A 378 -3.48 13.36 0.39
N TYR A 379 -2.88 14.55 0.41
CA TYR A 379 -3.60 15.81 0.25
C TYR A 379 -4.40 15.89 -1.05
N TYR A 380 -3.77 15.59 -2.19
CA TYR A 380 -4.47 15.63 -3.47
C TYR A 380 -5.59 14.62 -3.56
N ARG A 381 -5.40 13.40 -3.04
CA ARG A 381 -6.47 12.41 -2.93
C ARG A 381 -7.62 12.94 -2.10
N GLY A 382 -7.37 13.43 -0.89
CA GLY A 382 -8.37 14.00 0.01
C GLY A 382 -9.16 15.15 -0.62
N CYS A 383 -8.49 16.01 -1.40
CA CYS A 383 -9.14 17.08 -2.17
C CYS A 383 -9.91 16.60 -3.42
N GLY A 384 -10.00 15.29 -3.68
CA GLY A 384 -10.66 14.73 -4.86
C GLY A 384 -9.88 14.86 -6.17
N ARG A 385 -8.62 15.30 -6.12
CA ARG A 385 -7.74 15.45 -7.29
C ARG A 385 -6.89 14.20 -7.52
N VAL A 386 -7.55 13.05 -7.56
CA VAL A 386 -6.94 11.72 -7.55
C VAL A 386 -6.02 11.40 -8.74
N ASN A 387 -6.14 12.14 -9.84
CA ASN A 387 -5.27 11.96 -11.01
C ASN A 387 -3.86 12.57 -10.79
N LEU A 388 -3.71 13.56 -9.91
CA LEU A 388 -2.42 14.23 -9.71
C LEU A 388 -1.36 13.32 -9.07
N PRO A 389 -1.68 12.50 -8.05
CA PRO A 389 -0.78 11.47 -7.57
C PRO A 389 -0.29 10.51 -8.66
N VAL A 390 -1.17 10.10 -9.58
CA VAL A 390 -0.82 9.22 -10.72
C VAL A 390 0.21 9.89 -11.63
N ILE A 391 -0.08 11.12 -12.07
CA ILE A 391 0.81 11.86 -12.96
C ILE A 391 2.20 12.05 -12.33
N GLY A 392 2.23 12.46 -11.06
CA GLY A 392 3.50 12.68 -10.36
C GLY A 392 4.29 11.39 -10.13
N SER A 393 3.62 10.29 -9.71
CA SER A 393 4.29 9.01 -9.51
C SER A 393 4.82 8.44 -10.82
N THR A 394 4.04 8.49 -11.90
CA THR A 394 4.48 8.02 -13.22
C THR A 394 5.68 8.84 -13.71
N GLY A 395 5.65 10.17 -13.58
CA GLY A 395 6.78 11.02 -13.92
C GLY A 395 8.04 10.72 -13.10
N HIS A 396 7.88 10.57 -11.78
CA HIS A 396 8.97 10.16 -10.87
C HIS A 396 9.57 8.81 -11.27
N ILE A 397 8.73 7.81 -11.51
CA ILE A 397 9.16 6.45 -11.89
C ILE A 397 9.90 6.47 -13.22
N SER A 398 9.35 7.14 -14.23
CA SER A 398 10.00 7.26 -15.54
C SER A 398 11.37 7.91 -15.42
N PHE A 399 11.47 9.01 -14.68
CA PHE A 399 12.76 9.67 -14.40
C PHE A 399 13.73 8.72 -13.69
N ARG A 400 13.29 8.07 -12.62
CA ARG A 400 14.10 7.14 -11.84
C ARG A 400 14.64 5.99 -12.69
N VAL A 401 13.78 5.37 -13.50
CA VAL A 401 14.18 4.23 -14.37
C VAL A 401 15.21 4.67 -15.40
N VAL A 402 14.93 5.76 -16.13
CA VAL A 402 15.82 6.27 -17.18
C VAL A 402 17.16 6.68 -16.59
N VAL A 403 17.17 7.47 -15.53
CA VAL A 403 18.45 7.95 -14.93
C VAL A 403 19.22 6.80 -14.27
N SER A 404 18.53 5.84 -13.62
CA SER A 404 19.19 4.65 -13.09
C SER A 404 19.84 3.84 -14.23
N TRP A 405 19.13 3.62 -15.32
CA TRP A 405 19.64 2.85 -16.45
C TRP A 405 20.86 3.52 -17.10
N LEU A 406 20.84 4.85 -17.24
CA LEU A 406 21.96 5.60 -17.85
C LEU A 406 23.20 5.68 -16.94
N LEU A 407 23.01 5.87 -15.62
CA LEU A 407 24.12 6.15 -14.70
C LEU A 407 24.64 4.91 -13.96
N ALA A 408 23.84 3.84 -13.82
CA ALA A 408 24.25 2.65 -13.09
C ALA A 408 25.49 1.94 -13.66
N PRO A 409 25.74 1.89 -14.99
CA PRO A 409 26.96 1.31 -15.52
C PRO A 409 28.24 2.03 -15.07
N VAL A 410 28.16 3.34 -14.75
CA VAL A 410 29.32 4.17 -14.36
C VAL A 410 29.46 4.26 -12.84
N MET A 411 28.35 4.43 -12.12
CA MET A 411 28.33 4.73 -10.68
C MET A 411 27.85 3.56 -9.81
N GLY A 412 27.37 2.47 -10.41
CA GLY A 412 26.81 1.34 -9.65
C GLY A 412 25.52 1.69 -8.90
N LEU A 413 25.31 1.07 -7.73
CA LEU A 413 24.13 1.29 -6.90
C LEU A 413 23.89 2.74 -6.43
N PRO A 414 24.91 3.56 -6.13
CA PRO A 414 24.70 4.97 -5.81
C PRO A 414 23.96 5.75 -6.91
N ALA A 415 24.06 5.38 -8.17
CA ALA A 415 23.30 5.98 -9.26
C ALA A 415 21.79 5.75 -9.09
N VAL A 416 21.40 4.53 -8.69
CA VAL A 416 20.00 4.16 -8.44
C VAL A 416 19.44 4.95 -7.23
N ALA A 417 20.25 5.13 -6.20
CA ALA A 417 19.90 5.94 -5.03
C ALA A 417 19.69 7.42 -5.40
N LEU A 418 20.63 8.00 -6.15
CA LEU A 418 20.54 9.39 -6.63
C LEU A 418 19.34 9.59 -7.55
N ALA A 419 19.11 8.70 -8.51
CA ALA A 419 17.95 8.76 -9.40
C ALA A 419 16.63 8.74 -8.62
N THR A 420 16.55 7.91 -7.57
CA THR A 420 15.40 7.83 -6.67
C THR A 420 15.20 9.15 -5.93
N GLY A 421 16.25 9.66 -5.30
CA GLY A 421 16.19 10.89 -4.49
C GLY A 421 15.88 12.14 -5.32
N LEU A 422 16.53 12.32 -6.46
CA LEU A 422 16.27 13.42 -7.39
C LEU A 422 14.84 13.36 -7.94
N GLY A 423 14.35 12.15 -8.21
CA GLY A 423 12.97 11.95 -8.63
C GLY A 423 11.96 12.37 -7.55
N TRP A 424 12.19 12.04 -6.27
CA TRP A 424 11.35 12.53 -5.15
C TRP A 424 11.37 14.05 -5.04
N MET A 425 12.55 14.65 -5.13
CA MET A 425 12.70 16.10 -5.10
C MET A 425 11.93 16.76 -6.26
N GLY A 426 12.03 16.21 -7.46
CA GLY A 426 11.32 16.70 -8.65
C GLY A 426 9.82 16.63 -8.49
N VAL A 427 9.25 15.51 -8.04
CA VAL A 427 7.80 15.36 -7.87
C VAL A 427 7.25 16.24 -6.75
N VAL A 428 7.97 16.39 -5.64
CA VAL A 428 7.57 17.29 -4.54
C VAL A 428 7.56 18.75 -5.01
N THR A 429 8.58 19.16 -5.76
CA THR A 429 8.65 20.51 -6.35
C THR A 429 7.48 20.73 -7.30
N PHE A 430 7.24 19.83 -8.23
CA PHE A 430 6.12 19.90 -9.18
C PHE A 430 4.77 20.01 -8.47
N TRP A 431 4.49 19.13 -7.50
CA TRP A 431 3.22 19.16 -6.77
C TRP A 431 3.07 20.41 -5.90
N THR A 432 4.16 20.91 -5.32
CA THR A 432 4.13 22.14 -4.51
C THR A 432 3.81 23.37 -5.36
N ILE A 433 4.43 23.49 -6.53
CA ILE A 433 4.15 24.58 -7.49
C ILE A 433 2.69 24.49 -7.96
N LEU A 434 2.25 23.30 -8.33
CA LEU A 434 0.87 23.08 -8.79
C LEU A 434 -0.15 23.47 -7.72
N ARG A 435 0.10 23.08 -6.44
CA ARG A 435 -0.75 23.46 -5.32
C ARG A 435 -0.83 25.00 -5.18
N ARG A 436 0.31 25.68 -5.21
CA ARG A 436 0.34 27.16 -5.14
C ARG A 436 -0.50 27.81 -6.25
N ASN A 437 -0.40 27.30 -7.47
CA ASN A 437 -1.16 27.82 -8.61
C ASN A 437 -2.68 27.56 -8.47
N ILE A 438 -3.06 26.38 -7.96
CA ILE A 438 -4.46 26.06 -7.68
C ILE A 438 -5.04 27.01 -6.61
N LEU A 439 -4.31 27.24 -5.52
CA LEU A 439 -4.76 28.13 -4.44
C LEU A 439 -4.87 29.60 -4.90
N LYS A 440 -3.96 30.07 -5.77
CA LYS A 440 -4.07 31.42 -6.35
C LYS A 440 -5.34 31.55 -7.20
N LYS A 441 -5.64 30.59 -8.07
CA LYS A 441 -6.85 30.61 -8.91
C LYS A 441 -8.16 30.50 -8.11
N SER A 442 -8.14 29.97 -6.90
CA SER A 442 -9.35 29.86 -6.07
C SER A 442 -9.60 31.10 -5.21
N LYS A 443 -8.65 32.07 -5.18
CA LYS A 443 -8.75 33.33 -4.48
C LYS A 443 -9.06 34.49 -5.43
N ALA A 444 -8.76 34.31 -6.73
CA ALA A 444 -9.18 35.19 -7.81
C ALA A 444 -10.57 34.79 -8.33
#